data_39827bca6a33e8a9ec1fa6471c9fb262
#
_entry.id   39827bca6a33e8a9ec1fa6471c9fb262
#
_cell.length_a   1.000
_cell.length_b   1.000
_cell.length_c   1.000
_cell.angle_alpha   90.00
_cell.angle_beta   90.00
_cell.angle_gamma   90.00
#
_symmetry.space_group_name_H-M   'P 1'
#
loop_
_entity.id
_entity.type
_entity.pdbx_description
1 polymer ?
#
loop_
_entity_poly.entity_id
_entity_poly.type
_entity_poly.pdbx_seq_one_letter_code
_entity_poly.pdbx_strand_id
1 'polypeptide(L)'
;MGRGRPSRATVYARLDSQLLELRTRLGGLPSPEEAEWVWDDIWHLEAHHSTALEGNTLVLREVEALLDKGKAVGAKPLKEYMEVKGYGDAASWVYREGLGAGDRDAGVLVTVQEIRHIHHLAMSLVWQVAPHPDAEDSESP
;
A
#
# COMPACT_ATOMS: atom_id res chain seq x y z
N MET A 1 13.62 -10.89 36.89
CA MET A 1 13.26 -11.96 35.93
C MET A 1 12.92 -11.29 34.59
N GLY A 2 13.82 -11.39 33.61
CA GLY A 2 13.58 -10.84 32.28
C GLY A 2 12.45 -11.62 31.59
N ARG A 3 11.41 -10.93 31.15
CA ARG A 3 10.38 -11.50 30.28
C ARG A 3 11.05 -11.78 28.92
N GLY A 4 11.38 -13.04 28.65
CA GLY A 4 11.90 -13.45 27.35
C GLY A 4 10.90 -13.08 26.23
N ARG A 5 11.42 -12.80 25.04
CA ARG A 5 10.60 -12.52 23.85
C ARG A 5 9.69 -13.74 23.59
N PRO A 6 8.38 -13.55 23.40
CA PRO A 6 7.47 -14.67 23.13
C PRO A 6 7.88 -15.40 21.84
N SER A 7 7.65 -16.72 21.79
CA SER A 7 7.91 -17.51 20.59
C SER A 7 6.99 -17.09 19.44
N ARG A 8 7.40 -17.35 18.18
CA ARG A 8 6.54 -17.09 17.01
C ARG A 8 5.19 -17.78 17.14
N ALA A 9 5.17 -19.03 17.58
CA ALA A 9 3.93 -19.78 17.78
C ALA A 9 2.99 -19.09 18.78
N THR A 10 3.54 -18.56 19.88
CA THR A 10 2.76 -17.79 20.87
C THR A 10 2.17 -16.51 20.27
N VAL A 11 2.94 -15.81 19.42
CA VAL A 11 2.48 -14.58 18.74
C VAL A 11 1.36 -14.91 17.77
N TYR A 12 1.50 -15.93 16.95
CA TYR A 12 0.47 -16.33 15.97
C TYR A 12 -0.81 -16.81 16.66
N ALA A 13 -0.70 -17.66 17.67
CA ALA A 13 -1.88 -18.10 18.42
C ALA A 13 -2.67 -16.91 19.06
N ARG A 14 -1.94 -15.88 19.52
CA ARG A 14 -2.56 -14.67 20.03
C ARG A 14 -3.24 -13.84 18.92
N LEU A 15 -2.62 -13.71 17.75
CA LEU A 15 -3.21 -13.04 16.59
C LEU A 15 -4.47 -13.75 16.12
N ASP A 16 -4.43 -15.08 15.98
CA ASP A 16 -5.58 -15.89 15.60
C ASP A 16 -6.75 -15.71 16.57
N SER A 17 -6.46 -15.70 17.88
CA SER A 17 -7.48 -15.46 18.92
C SER A 17 -8.09 -14.05 18.78
N GLN A 18 -7.29 -13.03 18.51
CA GLN A 18 -7.78 -11.66 18.32
C GLN A 18 -8.60 -11.50 17.03
N LEU A 19 -8.19 -12.15 15.95
CA LEU A 19 -8.95 -12.18 14.69
C LEU A 19 -10.29 -12.88 14.86
N LEU A 20 -10.33 -14.01 15.60
CA LEU A 20 -11.57 -14.71 15.89
C LEU A 20 -12.51 -13.84 16.75
N GLU A 21 -11.98 -13.15 17.74
CA GLU A 21 -12.75 -12.22 18.58
C GLU A 21 -13.34 -11.07 17.74
N LEU A 22 -12.55 -10.45 16.85
CA LEU A 22 -13.03 -9.40 15.94
C LEU A 22 -14.14 -9.92 15.02
N ARG A 23 -13.96 -11.09 14.42
CA ARG A 23 -14.99 -11.72 13.57
C ARG A 23 -16.28 -11.98 14.34
N THR A 24 -16.18 -12.43 15.60
CA THR A 24 -17.35 -12.71 16.41
C THR A 24 -18.10 -11.44 16.82
N ARG A 25 -17.36 -10.37 17.16
CA ARG A 25 -17.96 -9.09 17.60
C ARG A 25 -18.53 -8.25 16.47
N LEU A 26 -17.85 -8.24 15.32
CA LEU A 26 -18.17 -7.35 14.19
C LEU A 26 -18.84 -8.07 13.01
N GLY A 27 -19.07 -9.39 13.13
CA GLY A 27 -19.57 -10.17 12.00
C GLY A 27 -18.55 -10.36 10.87
N GLY A 28 -17.26 -10.04 11.13
CA GLY A 28 -16.20 -9.96 10.16
C GLY A 28 -15.83 -8.51 9.83
N LEU A 29 -14.74 -8.31 9.09
CA LEU A 29 -14.45 -7.01 8.49
C LEU A 29 -15.36 -6.86 7.26
N PRO A 30 -15.97 -5.69 7.05
CA PRO A 30 -16.73 -5.45 5.83
C PRO A 30 -15.82 -5.56 4.61
N SER A 31 -16.37 -5.99 3.48
CA SER A 31 -15.66 -5.91 2.21
C SER A 31 -15.39 -4.44 1.86
N PRO A 32 -14.42 -4.12 1.00
CA PRO A 32 -14.23 -2.76 0.53
C PRO A 32 -15.47 -2.14 -0.09
N GLU A 33 -16.29 -2.95 -0.78
CA GLU A 33 -17.54 -2.47 -1.39
C GLU A 33 -18.58 -2.09 -0.33
N GLU A 34 -18.62 -2.81 0.81
CA GLU A 34 -19.53 -2.51 1.91
C GLU A 34 -19.08 -1.34 2.79
N ALA A 35 -17.77 -1.07 2.83
CA ALA A 35 -17.17 -0.05 3.67
C ALA A 35 -16.23 0.87 2.88
N GLU A 36 -16.59 1.19 1.63
CA GLU A 36 -15.82 2.01 0.71
C GLU A 36 -15.28 3.28 1.39
N TRP A 37 -16.13 3.97 2.11
CA TRP A 37 -15.75 5.19 2.84
C TRP A 37 -14.66 4.97 3.92
N VAL A 38 -14.64 3.81 4.58
CA VAL A 38 -13.61 3.49 5.58
C VAL A 38 -12.28 3.18 4.89
N TRP A 39 -12.35 2.43 3.79
CA TRP A 39 -11.16 2.05 3.05
C TRP A 39 -10.53 3.24 2.31
N ASP A 40 -11.33 4.18 1.83
CA ASP A 40 -10.85 5.41 1.21
C ASP A 40 -10.05 6.25 2.22
N ASP A 41 -10.57 6.45 3.43
CA ASP A 41 -9.85 7.15 4.49
C ASP A 41 -8.53 6.45 4.86
N ILE A 42 -8.54 5.11 4.98
CA ILE A 42 -7.34 4.33 5.27
C ILE A 42 -6.33 4.45 4.11
N TRP A 43 -6.80 4.34 2.88
CA TRP A 43 -5.98 4.42 1.68
C TRP A 43 -5.28 5.78 1.54
N HIS A 44 -6.01 6.88 1.74
CA HIS A 44 -5.45 8.23 1.72
C HIS A 44 -4.39 8.42 2.80
N LEU A 45 -4.69 8.02 4.05
CA LEU A 45 -3.76 8.11 5.18
C LEU A 45 -2.51 7.25 4.95
N GLU A 46 -2.67 6.05 4.44
CA GLU A 46 -1.56 5.14 4.15
C GLU A 46 -0.67 5.72 3.05
N ALA A 47 -1.23 6.19 1.94
CA ALA A 47 -0.49 6.81 0.86
C ALA A 47 0.25 8.06 1.35
N HIS A 48 -0.40 8.93 2.11
CA HIS A 48 0.20 10.12 2.69
C HIS A 48 1.37 9.78 3.63
N HIS A 49 1.15 8.92 4.61
CA HIS A 49 2.15 8.64 5.62
C HIS A 49 3.33 7.84 5.06
N SER A 50 3.08 6.88 4.19
CA SER A 50 4.14 6.06 3.61
C SER A 50 5.05 6.88 2.70
N THR A 51 4.50 7.73 1.85
CA THR A 51 5.32 8.59 0.99
C THR A 51 6.02 9.70 1.77
N ALA A 52 5.41 10.23 2.84
CA ALA A 52 6.04 11.20 3.72
C ALA A 52 7.29 10.65 4.43
N LEU A 53 7.33 9.36 4.78
CA LEU A 53 8.52 8.70 5.32
C LEU A 53 9.70 8.73 4.34
N GLU A 54 9.42 8.72 3.03
CA GLU A 54 10.42 8.83 1.96
C GLU A 54 10.74 10.29 1.57
N GLY A 55 10.19 11.26 2.30
CA GLY A 55 10.46 12.68 2.11
C GLY A 55 9.46 13.43 1.23
N ASN A 56 8.35 12.82 0.85
CA ASN A 56 7.27 13.49 0.11
C ASN A 56 6.61 14.57 0.99
N THR A 57 6.29 15.71 0.41
CA THR A 57 5.80 16.90 1.14
C THR A 57 4.33 17.23 0.88
N LEU A 58 3.58 16.38 0.15
CA LEU A 58 2.15 16.55 -0.03
C LEU A 58 1.45 16.46 1.32
N VAL A 59 0.50 17.37 1.57
CA VAL A 59 -0.38 17.26 2.73
C VAL A 59 -1.60 16.39 2.40
N LEU A 60 -2.27 15.85 3.41
CA LEU A 60 -3.35 14.87 3.24
C LEU A 60 -4.41 15.31 2.22
N ARG A 61 -4.88 16.56 2.28
CA ARG A 61 -5.88 17.09 1.32
C ARG A 61 -5.39 17.11 -0.14
N GLU A 62 -4.06 17.22 -0.36
CA GLU A 62 -3.48 17.17 -1.70
C GLU A 62 -3.43 15.72 -2.19
N VAL A 63 -3.18 14.78 -1.29
CA VAL A 63 -3.26 13.33 -1.54
C VAL A 63 -4.69 12.93 -1.91
N GLU A 64 -5.69 13.33 -1.13
CA GLU A 64 -7.11 13.09 -1.40
C GLU A 64 -7.53 13.64 -2.77
N ALA A 65 -7.18 14.90 -3.07
CA ALA A 65 -7.49 15.51 -4.36
C ALA A 65 -6.83 14.77 -5.55
N LEU A 66 -5.62 14.26 -5.35
CA LEU A 66 -4.90 13.51 -6.36
C LEU A 66 -5.50 12.12 -6.59
N LEU A 67 -5.77 11.38 -5.51
CA LEU A 67 -6.22 10.00 -5.61
C LEU A 67 -7.69 9.91 -6.04
N ASP A 68 -8.56 10.76 -5.51
CA ASP A 68 -10.00 10.74 -5.83
C ASP A 68 -10.35 11.40 -7.16
N LYS A 69 -9.67 12.49 -7.50
CA LYS A 69 -10.05 13.37 -8.62
C LYS A 69 -8.98 13.47 -9.71
N GLY A 70 -7.82 12.84 -9.51
CA GLY A 70 -6.68 12.96 -10.42
C GLY A 70 -6.13 14.40 -10.52
N LYS A 71 -6.34 15.24 -9.49
CA LYS A 71 -5.95 16.64 -9.50
C LYS A 71 -4.71 16.88 -8.66
N ALA A 72 -3.63 17.27 -9.32
CA ALA A 72 -2.46 17.84 -8.66
C ALA A 72 -2.80 19.27 -8.19
N VAL A 73 -3.05 19.44 -6.91
CA VAL A 73 -3.28 20.74 -6.28
C VAL A 73 -2.06 21.13 -5.46
N GLY A 74 -1.79 22.44 -5.36
CA GLY A 74 -0.58 22.94 -4.74
C GLY A 74 0.58 23.10 -5.75
N ALA A 75 1.72 23.57 -5.27
CA ALA A 75 2.89 23.87 -6.07
C ALA A 75 4.07 22.96 -5.70
N LYS A 76 3.84 21.66 -5.71
CA LYS A 76 4.87 20.65 -5.40
C LYS A 76 5.53 20.13 -6.66
N PRO A 77 6.75 19.56 -6.58
CA PRO A 77 7.39 18.90 -7.70
C PRO A 77 6.51 17.79 -8.29
N LEU A 78 6.47 17.65 -9.60
CA LEU A 78 5.68 16.61 -10.28
C LEU A 78 6.03 15.20 -9.78
N LYS A 79 7.30 14.96 -9.49
CA LYS A 79 7.77 13.69 -8.91
C LYS A 79 6.99 13.30 -7.66
N GLU A 80 6.72 14.24 -6.76
CA GLU A 80 6.00 13.96 -5.50
C GLU A 80 4.56 13.52 -5.76
N TYR A 81 3.86 14.11 -6.73
CA TYR A 81 2.52 13.65 -7.13
C TYR A 81 2.57 12.24 -7.74
N MET A 82 3.61 11.94 -8.53
CA MET A 82 3.78 10.62 -9.15
C MET A 82 4.11 9.54 -8.11
N GLU A 83 4.87 9.87 -7.08
CA GLU A 83 5.14 8.98 -5.93
C GLU A 83 3.85 8.60 -5.20
N VAL A 84 3.04 9.58 -4.85
CA VAL A 84 1.75 9.36 -4.17
C VAL A 84 0.78 8.57 -5.07
N LYS A 85 0.67 8.94 -6.34
CA LYS A 85 -0.20 8.24 -7.29
C LYS A 85 0.22 6.79 -7.49
N GLY A 86 1.51 6.54 -7.70
CA GLY A 86 2.06 5.20 -7.86
C GLY A 86 1.86 4.35 -6.61
N TYR A 87 2.11 4.91 -5.42
CA TYR A 87 1.83 4.23 -4.15
C TYR A 87 0.34 3.89 -4.02
N GLY A 88 -0.54 4.85 -4.27
CA GLY A 88 -1.98 4.65 -4.20
C GLY A 88 -2.48 3.54 -5.13
N ASP A 89 -1.98 3.49 -6.36
CA ASP A 89 -2.33 2.43 -7.32
C ASP A 89 -1.83 1.06 -6.86
N ALA A 90 -0.61 0.99 -6.33
CA ALA A 90 -0.03 -0.25 -5.79
C ALA A 90 -0.82 -0.75 -4.58
N ALA A 91 -1.16 0.13 -3.64
CA ALA A 91 -1.96 -0.21 -2.46
C ALA A 91 -3.36 -0.71 -2.84
N SER A 92 -4.04 -0.01 -3.76
CA SER A 92 -5.35 -0.42 -4.27
C SER A 92 -5.31 -1.81 -4.94
N TRP A 93 -4.23 -2.11 -5.67
CA TRP A 93 -4.03 -3.44 -6.25
C TRP A 93 -3.87 -4.50 -5.15
N VAL A 94 -3.03 -4.24 -4.12
CA VAL A 94 -2.82 -5.17 -2.99
C VAL A 94 -4.14 -5.46 -2.26
N TYR A 95 -4.97 -4.45 -2.02
CA TYR A 95 -6.26 -4.64 -1.35
C TYR A 95 -7.20 -5.54 -2.16
N ARG A 96 -7.28 -5.36 -3.48
CA ARG A 96 -8.09 -6.22 -4.37
C ARG A 96 -7.59 -7.66 -4.38
N GLU A 97 -6.28 -7.86 -4.45
CA GLU A 97 -5.69 -9.21 -4.38
C GLU A 97 -5.94 -9.86 -3.01
N GLY A 98 -5.87 -9.08 -1.92
CA GLY A 98 -6.18 -9.56 -0.58
C GLY A 98 -7.62 -10.05 -0.42
N LEU A 99 -8.57 -9.45 -1.11
CA LEU A 99 -9.97 -9.90 -1.13
C LEU A 99 -10.15 -11.24 -1.83
N GLY A 100 -9.42 -11.47 -2.93
CA GLY A 100 -9.41 -12.74 -3.65
C GLY A 100 -8.55 -13.84 -3.00
N ALA A 101 -7.88 -13.56 -1.89
CA ALA A 101 -6.93 -14.50 -1.27
C ALA A 101 -7.57 -15.81 -0.78
N GLY A 102 -8.88 -15.82 -0.53
CA GLY A 102 -9.62 -17.02 -0.14
C GLY A 102 -9.65 -18.12 -1.22
N ASP A 103 -9.43 -17.76 -2.47
CA ASP A 103 -9.43 -18.68 -3.63
C ASP A 103 -8.02 -19.20 -3.96
N ARG A 104 -7.00 -18.78 -3.21
CA ARG A 104 -5.61 -19.18 -3.44
C ARG A 104 -5.28 -20.46 -2.67
N ASP A 105 -4.41 -21.29 -3.29
CA ASP A 105 -3.88 -22.48 -2.64
C ASP A 105 -3.16 -22.13 -1.34
N ALA A 106 -3.47 -22.85 -0.27
CA ALA A 106 -2.84 -22.65 1.02
C ALA A 106 -1.31 -22.82 0.91
N GLY A 107 -0.57 -21.74 1.18
CA GLY A 107 0.89 -21.72 1.17
C GLY A 107 1.53 -20.83 0.10
N VAL A 108 0.80 -20.34 -0.89
CA VAL A 108 1.29 -19.36 -1.86
C VAL A 108 0.60 -18.02 -1.65
N LEU A 109 0.99 -17.31 -0.59
CA LEU A 109 0.39 -16.01 -0.27
C LEU A 109 0.92 -14.88 -1.17
N VAL A 110 2.22 -14.88 -1.48
CA VAL A 110 2.86 -13.84 -2.29
C VAL A 110 3.91 -14.47 -3.20
N THR A 111 3.89 -14.13 -4.47
CA THR A 111 4.89 -14.55 -5.46
C THR A 111 5.89 -13.44 -5.75
N VAL A 112 7.07 -13.80 -6.28
CA VAL A 112 8.06 -12.83 -6.76
C VAL A 112 7.50 -11.95 -7.89
N GLN A 113 6.63 -12.49 -8.72
CA GLN A 113 5.99 -11.74 -9.81
C GLN A 113 5.06 -10.66 -9.26
N GLU A 114 4.28 -10.96 -8.23
CA GLU A 114 3.43 -9.98 -7.55
C GLU A 114 4.24 -8.87 -6.89
N ILE A 115 5.35 -9.21 -6.22
CA ILE A 115 6.26 -8.21 -5.64
C ILE A 115 6.81 -7.28 -6.74
N ARG A 116 7.24 -7.83 -7.87
CA ARG A 116 7.71 -7.03 -9.01
C ARG A 116 6.61 -6.17 -9.61
N HIS A 117 5.39 -6.68 -9.68
CA HIS A 117 4.24 -5.94 -10.18
C HIS A 117 3.89 -4.77 -9.26
N ILE A 118 3.85 -4.98 -7.94
CA ILE A 118 3.65 -3.92 -6.94
C ILE A 118 4.72 -2.82 -7.09
N HIS A 119 5.98 -3.21 -7.19
CA HIS A 119 7.08 -2.27 -7.39
C HIS A 119 6.92 -1.49 -8.71
N HIS A 120 6.53 -2.16 -9.79
CA HIS A 120 6.28 -1.50 -11.08
C HIS A 120 5.13 -0.50 -10.98
N LEU A 121 4.01 -0.84 -10.35
CA LEU A 121 2.89 0.08 -10.11
C LEU A 121 3.35 1.32 -9.31
N ALA A 122 4.11 1.10 -8.25
CA ALA A 122 4.58 2.18 -7.39
C ALA A 122 5.56 3.13 -8.08
N MET A 123 6.43 2.63 -8.96
CA MET A 123 7.59 3.37 -9.46
C MET A 123 7.50 3.81 -10.92
N SER A 124 6.66 3.19 -11.74
CA SER A 124 6.63 3.45 -13.19
C SER A 124 6.35 4.92 -13.54
N LEU A 125 5.46 5.57 -12.81
CA LEU A 125 5.14 6.99 -13.01
C LEU A 125 6.31 7.90 -12.58
N VAL A 126 6.99 7.53 -11.48
CA VAL A 126 8.15 8.27 -10.98
C VAL A 126 9.29 8.25 -12.01
N TRP A 127 9.56 7.08 -12.60
CA TRP A 127 10.63 6.94 -13.61
C TRP A 127 10.37 7.72 -14.90
N GLN A 128 9.12 8.02 -15.23
CA GLN A 128 8.78 8.87 -16.38
C GLN A 128 9.18 10.34 -16.17
N VAL A 129 9.18 10.82 -14.92
CA VAL A 129 9.47 12.22 -14.59
C VAL A 129 10.82 12.42 -13.89
N ALA A 130 11.37 11.38 -13.32
CA ALA A 130 12.69 11.34 -12.69
C ALA A 130 13.30 9.95 -12.92
N PRO A 131 13.92 9.71 -14.09
CA PRO A 131 14.56 8.44 -14.42
C PRO A 131 15.58 8.04 -13.36
N HIS A 132 15.75 6.73 -13.17
CA HIS A 132 16.78 6.22 -12.28
C HIS A 132 18.17 6.64 -12.77
N PRO A 133 19.10 7.06 -11.90
CA PRO A 133 20.44 7.51 -12.30
C PRO A 133 21.19 6.53 -13.20
N ASP A 134 21.02 5.23 -12.96
CA ASP A 134 21.68 4.18 -13.75
C ASP A 134 21.04 3.93 -15.13
N ALA A 135 19.90 4.55 -15.44
CA ALA A 135 19.24 4.41 -16.74
C ALA A 135 19.93 5.26 -17.84
N GLU A 136 20.66 6.29 -17.46
CA GLU A 136 21.37 7.17 -18.42
C GLU A 136 22.61 6.52 -19.01
N ASP A 137 23.20 5.52 -18.33
CA ASP A 137 24.40 4.81 -18.80
C ASP A 137 24.12 3.67 -19.80
N SER A 138 22.87 3.29 -20.01
CA SER A 138 22.50 2.17 -20.89
C SER A 138 22.22 2.56 -22.35
N GLU A 139 22.22 3.85 -22.69
CA GLU A 139 21.95 4.37 -24.03
C GLU A 139 23.17 5.09 -24.69
N SER A 140 24.37 4.70 -24.34
CA SER A 140 25.53 5.09 -25.13
C SER A 140 25.85 4.02 -26.19
N PRO A 141 25.87 4.36 -27.49
CA PRO A 141 26.09 3.42 -28.59
C PRO A 141 27.53 2.89 -28.63
#